data_63967a33c2cff19e4c7c9fcbf3a25301
#
_entry.id   63967a33c2cff19e4c7c9fcbf3a25301
#
_cell.length_a   1.000
_cell.length_b   1.000
_cell.length_c   1.000
_cell.angle_alpha   90.00
_cell.angle_beta   90.00
_cell.angle_gamma   90.00
#
_symmetry.space_group_name_H-M   'P 1'
#
loop_
_entity.id
_entity.type
_entity.pdbx_description
1 polymer ?
#
loop_
_entity_poly.entity_id
_entity_poly.type
_entity_poly.pdbx_seq_one_letter_code
_entity_poly.pdbx_strand_id
1 'polypeptide(L)'
;MRKKLPSSTSLQAFEAAARHGNFARAAEELSLTEGAISRQIARLESLLNCKLFERTGSRVRLNPNGARYAHHVRETLERLERDTQYLMGAADGSRSLEIAAPPTFASRWLIPRLGDFQRRNPDITLNIAVRTDPFILTGSGFDAAVHFEHPAWAGMRLRFLFEERLVPVCHAGLLTAEDLASQLNALPRIHRRQNPDAWQRCAEECGIALDNPAQGVRYDLHEMAIAAALAGQGVALVPHVYVEKALENGTLAAPWPQARSLSKRFCLVRPLENGVNESALQAFEQWLLAQ
;
A
#
# COMPACT_ATOMS: atom_id res chain seq x y z
N MET A 1 30.66 21.59 -3.13
CA MET A 1 31.03 20.56 -2.13
C MET A 1 30.75 19.18 -2.70
N ARG A 2 31.74 18.27 -2.74
CA ARG A 2 31.51 16.88 -3.18
C ARG A 2 30.66 16.17 -2.11
N LYS A 3 29.45 15.68 -2.46
CA LYS A 3 28.58 14.94 -1.53
C LYS A 3 29.32 13.67 -1.08
N LYS A 4 29.45 13.44 0.22
CA LYS A 4 29.99 12.19 0.78
C LYS A 4 28.94 11.09 0.68
N LEU A 5 28.81 10.46 -0.48
CA LEU A 5 27.91 9.32 -0.69
C LEU A 5 28.69 8.01 -0.63
N PRO A 6 28.11 6.94 -0.05
CA PRO A 6 28.66 5.59 -0.14
C PRO A 6 28.70 5.11 -1.59
N SER A 7 29.59 4.15 -1.89
CA SER A 7 29.54 3.50 -3.21
C SER A 7 28.33 2.58 -3.33
N SER A 8 27.80 2.44 -4.55
CA SER A 8 26.69 1.49 -4.83
C SER A 8 27.04 0.07 -4.39
N THR A 9 28.27 -0.38 -4.63
CA THR A 9 28.76 -1.70 -4.21
C THR A 9 28.71 -1.87 -2.69
N SER A 10 29.07 -0.83 -1.91
CA SER A 10 28.98 -0.90 -0.45
C SER A 10 27.53 -0.93 0.05
N LEU A 11 26.62 -0.21 -0.62
CA LEU A 11 25.20 -0.22 -0.30
C LEU A 11 24.55 -1.57 -0.63
N GLN A 12 24.85 -2.15 -1.80
CA GLN A 12 24.38 -3.48 -2.19
C GLN A 12 24.89 -4.57 -1.24
N ALA A 13 26.18 -4.56 -0.90
CA ALA A 13 26.77 -5.50 0.06
C ALA A 13 26.11 -5.39 1.45
N PHE A 14 25.82 -4.18 1.89
CA PHE A 14 25.13 -3.94 3.16
C PHE A 14 23.68 -4.41 3.12
N GLU A 15 22.93 -4.10 2.07
CA GLU A 15 21.52 -4.52 1.91
C GLU A 15 21.40 -6.06 1.90
N ALA A 16 22.20 -6.74 1.07
CA ALA A 16 22.17 -8.19 0.98
C ALA A 16 22.57 -8.83 2.33
N ALA A 17 23.59 -8.33 3.00
CA ALA A 17 23.99 -8.81 4.32
C ALA A 17 22.93 -8.56 5.40
N ALA A 18 22.23 -7.44 5.33
CA ALA A 18 21.14 -7.09 6.24
C ALA A 18 19.94 -8.03 6.07
N ARG A 19 19.59 -8.35 4.83
CA ARG A 19 18.46 -9.21 4.47
C ARG A 19 18.72 -10.68 4.79
N HIS A 20 19.92 -11.19 4.48
CA HIS A 20 20.28 -12.58 4.77
C HIS A 20 20.69 -12.84 6.23
N GLY A 21 21.12 -11.82 6.97
CA GLY A 21 21.71 -12.00 8.31
C GLY A 21 23.00 -12.85 8.28
N ASN A 22 23.63 -12.96 7.09
CA ASN A 22 24.79 -13.83 6.85
C ASN A 22 25.62 -13.28 5.68
N PHE A 23 26.93 -13.13 5.89
CA PHE A 23 27.84 -12.61 4.87
C PHE A 23 28.14 -13.60 3.73
N ALA A 24 28.17 -14.90 4.02
CA ALA A 24 28.38 -15.90 3.00
C ALA A 24 27.23 -15.93 1.98
N ARG A 25 25.96 -15.91 2.45
CA ARG A 25 24.79 -15.84 1.58
C ARG A 25 24.73 -14.54 0.76
N ALA A 26 25.09 -13.42 1.37
CA ALA A 26 25.18 -12.16 0.65
C ALA A 26 26.27 -12.19 -0.43
N ALA A 27 27.38 -12.89 -0.15
CA ALA A 27 28.46 -13.10 -1.12
C ALA A 27 28.03 -13.97 -2.31
N GLU A 28 27.30 -15.04 -2.05
CA GLU A 28 26.73 -15.91 -3.09
C GLU A 28 25.80 -15.12 -4.01
N GLU A 29 24.86 -14.35 -3.45
CA GLU A 29 23.89 -13.55 -4.21
C GLU A 29 24.59 -12.52 -5.11
N LEU A 30 25.60 -11.81 -4.57
CA LEU A 30 26.30 -10.76 -5.29
C LEU A 30 27.47 -11.26 -6.15
N SER A 31 27.67 -12.58 -6.23
CA SER A 31 28.83 -13.20 -6.92
C SER A 31 30.17 -12.65 -6.44
N LEU A 32 30.30 -12.45 -5.13
CA LEU A 32 31.48 -11.95 -4.46
C LEU A 32 32.03 -12.98 -3.45
N THR A 33 33.22 -12.70 -2.89
CA THR A 33 33.73 -13.46 -1.74
C THR A 33 33.20 -12.85 -0.43
N GLU A 34 33.07 -13.65 0.65
CA GLU A 34 32.69 -13.18 1.98
C GLU A 34 33.62 -12.08 2.49
N GLY A 35 34.93 -12.22 2.20
CA GLY A 35 35.92 -11.17 2.52
C GLY A 35 35.70 -9.87 1.77
N ALA A 36 35.17 -9.92 0.54
CA ALA A 36 34.80 -8.73 -0.23
C ALA A 36 33.58 -8.04 0.40
N ILE A 37 32.54 -8.78 0.77
CA ILE A 37 31.36 -8.26 1.50
C ILE A 37 31.79 -7.58 2.79
N SER A 38 32.60 -8.27 3.62
CA SER A 38 33.12 -7.72 4.88
C SER A 38 33.87 -6.41 4.68
N ARG A 39 34.73 -6.31 3.65
CA ARG A 39 35.46 -5.08 3.32
C ARG A 39 34.54 -3.94 2.88
N GLN A 40 33.49 -4.24 2.06
CA GLN A 40 32.54 -3.21 1.63
C GLN A 40 31.73 -2.66 2.81
N ILE A 41 31.30 -3.53 3.72
CA ILE A 41 30.60 -3.14 4.95
C ILE A 41 31.50 -2.32 5.86
N ALA A 42 32.75 -2.73 6.06
CA ALA A 42 33.73 -1.97 6.86
C ALA A 42 33.97 -0.58 6.28
N ARG A 43 34.05 -0.43 4.95
CA ARG A 43 34.17 0.88 4.29
C ARG A 43 32.94 1.75 4.54
N LEU A 44 31.73 1.16 4.45
CA LEU A 44 30.48 1.85 4.72
C LEU A 44 30.42 2.35 6.17
N GLU A 45 30.71 1.46 7.14
CA GLU A 45 30.75 1.81 8.56
C GLU A 45 31.80 2.92 8.87
N SER A 46 32.97 2.84 8.23
CA SER A 46 34.00 3.88 8.35
C SER A 46 33.53 5.23 7.78
N LEU A 47 32.87 5.23 6.63
CA LEU A 47 32.29 6.45 6.02
C LEU A 47 31.24 7.10 6.92
N LEU A 48 30.37 6.26 7.53
CA LEU A 48 29.27 6.68 8.41
C LEU A 48 29.75 6.98 9.84
N ASN A 49 30.98 6.62 10.16
CA ASN A 49 31.58 6.68 11.51
C ASN A 49 30.69 5.98 12.57
N CYS A 50 30.02 4.89 12.19
CA CYS A 50 29.23 4.07 13.12
C CYS A 50 29.20 2.61 12.66
N LYS A 51 29.01 1.69 13.63
CA LYS A 51 28.74 0.28 13.34
C LYS A 51 27.31 0.09 12.96
N LEU A 52 27.06 -0.83 12.00
CA LEU A 52 25.75 -1.20 11.51
C LEU A 52 25.38 -2.63 11.92
N PHE A 53 26.38 -3.47 12.18
CA PHE A 53 26.20 -4.84 12.61
C PHE A 53 26.83 -5.12 13.97
N GLU A 54 26.19 -6.05 14.69
CA GLU A 54 26.72 -6.74 15.86
C GLU A 54 27.09 -8.16 15.44
N ARG A 55 28.26 -8.65 15.92
CA ARG A 55 28.72 -10.00 15.68
C ARG A 55 28.39 -10.90 16.88
N THR A 56 27.64 -11.96 16.65
CA THR A 56 27.36 -13.00 17.65
C THR A 56 27.77 -14.35 17.07
N GLY A 57 29.05 -14.72 17.29
CA GLY A 57 29.64 -15.91 16.67
C GLY A 57 29.73 -15.77 15.13
N SER A 58 29.19 -16.76 14.40
CA SER A 58 29.14 -16.76 12.94
C SER A 58 27.93 -16.00 12.35
N ARG A 59 27.03 -15.48 13.18
CA ARG A 59 25.85 -14.74 12.75
C ARG A 59 26.10 -13.24 12.87
N VAL A 60 25.53 -12.50 11.93
CA VAL A 60 25.57 -11.04 11.89
C VAL A 60 24.16 -10.51 12.09
N ARG A 61 23.97 -9.62 13.03
CA ARG A 61 22.68 -8.96 13.29
C ARG A 61 22.84 -7.46 13.13
N LEU A 62 21.81 -6.84 12.57
CA LEU A 62 21.75 -5.39 12.53
C LEU A 62 21.63 -4.83 13.96
N ASN A 63 22.43 -3.82 14.27
CA ASN A 63 22.17 -2.99 15.44
C ASN A 63 21.03 -1.97 15.13
N PRO A 64 20.53 -1.19 16.09
CA PRO A 64 19.45 -0.22 15.84
C PRO A 64 19.75 0.79 14.73
N ASN A 65 21.00 1.26 14.60
CA ASN A 65 21.41 2.16 13.50
C ASN A 65 21.37 1.42 12.15
N GLY A 66 21.89 0.19 12.12
CA GLY A 66 21.86 -0.68 10.95
C GLY A 66 20.44 -0.98 10.50
N ALA A 67 19.52 -1.30 11.41
CA ALA A 67 18.13 -1.59 11.09
C ALA A 67 17.43 -0.39 10.43
N ARG A 68 17.58 0.80 11.00
CA ARG A 68 17.05 2.04 10.43
C ARG A 68 17.65 2.35 9.08
N TYR A 69 18.96 2.23 8.94
CA TYR A 69 19.66 2.53 7.70
C TYR A 69 19.37 1.50 6.60
N ALA A 70 19.20 0.21 6.94
CA ALA A 70 18.87 -0.84 5.99
C ALA A 70 17.54 -0.59 5.28
N HIS A 71 16.53 -0.06 5.99
CA HIS A 71 15.25 0.32 5.40
C HIS A 71 15.44 1.38 4.30
N HIS A 72 16.13 2.47 4.59
CA HIS A 72 16.38 3.54 3.62
C HIS A 72 17.28 3.13 2.45
N VAL A 73 18.29 2.30 2.71
CA VAL A 73 19.17 1.78 1.64
C VAL A 73 18.37 0.89 0.68
N ARG A 74 17.54 0.01 1.21
CA ARG A 74 16.67 -0.86 0.39
C ARG A 74 15.75 -0.05 -0.50
N GLU A 75 15.00 0.90 0.05
CA GLU A 75 14.12 1.77 -0.73
C GLU A 75 14.87 2.52 -1.84
N THR A 76 16.08 2.99 -1.53
CA THR A 76 16.91 3.71 -2.50
C THR A 76 17.40 2.81 -3.64
N LEU A 77 17.88 1.61 -3.33
CA LEU A 77 18.34 0.65 -4.33
C LEU A 77 17.21 0.14 -5.21
N GLU A 78 16.06 -0.24 -4.62
CA GLU A 78 14.87 -0.64 -5.35
C GLU A 78 14.36 0.47 -6.28
N ARG A 79 14.45 1.71 -5.84
CA ARG A 79 14.10 2.86 -6.68
C ARG A 79 15.06 3.00 -7.86
N LEU A 80 16.38 2.96 -7.61
CA LEU A 80 17.38 3.07 -8.67
C LEU A 80 17.25 1.93 -9.68
N GLU A 81 16.95 0.73 -9.21
CA GLU A 81 16.70 -0.43 -10.07
C GLU A 81 15.47 -0.20 -10.96
N ARG A 82 14.35 0.24 -10.40
CA ARG A 82 13.13 0.58 -11.18
C ARG A 82 13.42 1.65 -12.24
N ASP A 83 14.08 2.75 -11.84
CA ASP A 83 14.42 3.84 -12.76
C ASP A 83 15.33 3.35 -13.90
N THR A 84 16.25 2.43 -13.59
CA THR A 84 17.15 1.82 -14.58
C THR A 84 16.39 0.89 -15.52
N GLN A 85 15.56 0.00 -14.99
CA GLN A 85 14.73 -0.92 -15.78
C GLN A 85 13.78 -0.15 -16.69
N TYR A 86 13.22 0.95 -16.19
CA TYR A 86 12.39 1.84 -16.99
C TYR A 86 13.14 2.37 -18.22
N LEU A 87 14.34 2.93 -18.03
CA LEU A 87 15.15 3.44 -19.13
C LEU A 87 15.58 2.34 -20.11
N MET A 88 15.85 1.14 -19.62
CA MET A 88 16.23 -0.02 -20.46
C MET A 88 15.03 -0.58 -21.24
N GLY A 89 13.81 -0.48 -20.72
CA GLY A 89 12.59 -0.99 -21.32
C GLY A 89 11.77 0.04 -22.10
N ALA A 90 12.11 1.33 -21.98
CA ALA A 90 11.41 2.38 -22.68
C ALA A 90 11.70 2.31 -24.19
N ALA A 91 10.71 1.92 -24.98
CA ALA A 91 10.72 2.17 -26.41
C ALA A 91 10.70 3.69 -26.65
N ASP A 92 11.36 4.17 -27.70
CA ASP A 92 11.35 5.59 -28.06
C ASP A 92 9.91 6.13 -28.11
N GLY A 93 9.61 7.11 -27.24
CA GLY A 93 8.30 7.77 -27.16
C GLY A 93 7.32 7.20 -26.14
N SER A 94 7.59 6.08 -25.46
CA SER A 94 6.72 5.59 -24.38
C SER A 94 6.88 6.43 -23.10
N ARG A 95 5.77 6.78 -22.48
CA ARG A 95 5.72 7.50 -21.20
C ARG A 95 5.29 6.54 -20.11
N SER A 96 5.91 6.61 -18.93
CA SER A 96 5.53 5.78 -17.78
C SER A 96 5.15 6.65 -16.61
N LEU A 97 4.14 6.19 -15.87
CA LEU A 97 3.72 6.78 -14.60
C LEU A 97 3.84 5.75 -13.48
N GLU A 98 4.47 6.17 -12.39
CA GLU A 98 4.55 5.43 -11.13
C GLU A 98 3.47 5.94 -10.18
N ILE A 99 2.44 5.15 -9.95
CA ILE A 99 1.29 5.51 -9.13
C ILE A 99 1.27 4.66 -7.85
N ALA A 100 1.27 5.33 -6.70
CA ALA A 100 1.07 4.68 -5.42
C ALA A 100 -0.42 4.57 -5.08
N ALA A 101 -0.87 3.42 -4.58
CA ALA A 101 -2.25 3.24 -4.16
C ALA A 101 -2.39 2.23 -3.02
N PRO A 102 -3.42 2.33 -2.16
CA PRO A 102 -3.74 1.26 -1.20
C PRO A 102 -4.09 -0.04 -1.91
N PRO A 103 -3.72 -1.21 -1.34
CA PRO A 103 -3.84 -2.49 -2.03
C PRO A 103 -5.27 -2.82 -2.47
N THR A 104 -6.25 -2.68 -1.59
CA THR A 104 -7.65 -3.00 -1.92
C THR A 104 -8.25 -2.01 -2.92
N PHE A 105 -7.89 -0.73 -2.86
CA PHE A 105 -8.29 0.24 -3.88
C PHE A 105 -7.71 -0.15 -5.24
N ALA A 106 -6.42 -0.47 -5.29
CA ALA A 106 -5.77 -0.88 -6.53
C ALA A 106 -6.46 -2.12 -7.14
N SER A 107 -6.64 -3.20 -6.36
CA SER A 107 -7.17 -4.47 -6.87
C SER A 107 -8.67 -4.41 -7.21
N ARG A 108 -9.49 -3.76 -6.39
CA ARG A 108 -10.96 -3.80 -6.50
C ARG A 108 -11.53 -2.67 -7.34
N TRP A 109 -10.91 -1.52 -7.33
CA TRP A 109 -11.46 -0.34 -7.99
C TRP A 109 -10.65 0.10 -9.21
N LEU A 110 -9.33 0.30 -9.06
CA LEU A 110 -8.50 0.90 -10.10
C LEU A 110 -8.21 -0.07 -11.25
N ILE A 111 -7.58 -1.22 -10.95
CA ILE A 111 -7.16 -2.19 -11.98
C ILE A 111 -8.30 -2.65 -12.89
N PRO A 112 -9.52 -2.96 -12.39
CA PRO A 112 -10.62 -3.35 -13.27
C PRO A 112 -11.05 -2.28 -14.29
N ARG A 113 -10.70 -1.01 -14.07
CA ARG A 113 -11.01 0.12 -14.93
C ARG A 113 -9.86 0.53 -15.87
N LEU A 114 -8.61 0.12 -15.56
CA LEU A 114 -7.42 0.53 -16.31
C LEU A 114 -7.43 0.13 -17.78
N GLY A 115 -8.16 -0.92 -18.16
CA GLY A 115 -8.27 -1.31 -19.57
C GLY A 115 -8.88 -0.22 -20.46
N ASP A 116 -9.74 0.64 -19.93
CA ASP A 116 -10.26 1.81 -20.64
C ASP A 116 -9.19 2.90 -20.80
N PHE A 117 -8.42 3.18 -19.74
CA PHE A 117 -7.31 4.12 -19.80
C PHE A 117 -6.26 3.73 -20.84
N GLN A 118 -5.85 2.46 -20.84
CA GLN A 118 -4.83 1.93 -21.76
C GLN A 118 -5.27 2.00 -23.22
N ARG A 119 -6.56 1.74 -23.51
CA ARG A 119 -7.10 1.91 -24.88
C ARG A 119 -7.06 3.35 -25.36
N ARG A 120 -7.29 4.32 -24.48
CA ARG A 120 -7.29 5.75 -24.81
C ARG A 120 -5.89 6.35 -24.88
N ASN A 121 -4.93 5.75 -24.17
CA ASN A 121 -3.56 6.23 -24.01
C ASN A 121 -2.55 5.08 -24.18
N PRO A 122 -2.43 4.50 -25.38
CA PRO A 122 -1.62 3.29 -25.61
C PRO A 122 -0.11 3.53 -25.42
N ASP A 123 0.33 4.79 -25.45
CA ASP A 123 1.71 5.22 -25.26
C ASP A 123 2.05 5.51 -23.79
N ILE A 124 1.09 5.37 -22.86
CA ILE A 124 1.29 5.56 -21.42
C ILE A 124 1.26 4.23 -20.69
N THR A 125 2.38 3.86 -20.09
CA THR A 125 2.47 2.70 -19.19
C THR A 125 2.18 3.14 -17.75
N LEU A 126 1.23 2.47 -17.08
CA LEU A 126 0.94 2.69 -15.66
C LEU A 126 1.54 1.58 -14.81
N ASN A 127 2.43 1.94 -13.93
CA ASN A 127 2.96 1.08 -12.88
C ASN A 127 2.26 1.41 -11.56
N ILE A 128 1.63 0.41 -10.95
CA ILE A 128 0.89 0.59 -9.70
C ILE A 128 1.67 -0.09 -8.58
N ALA A 129 2.11 0.68 -7.60
CA ALA A 129 2.78 0.16 -6.42
C ALA A 129 1.93 0.37 -5.17
N VAL A 130 1.99 -0.61 -4.27
CA VAL A 130 1.19 -0.59 -3.04
C VAL A 130 1.84 0.31 -2.00
N ARG A 131 1.03 1.23 -1.44
CA ARG A 131 1.33 1.98 -0.23
C ARG A 131 0.10 1.97 0.68
N THR A 132 0.24 1.36 1.85
CA THR A 132 -0.87 1.23 2.81
C THR A 132 -1.07 2.51 3.61
N ASP A 133 0.02 3.14 3.99
CA ASP A 133 0.04 4.34 4.83
C ASP A 133 0.41 5.58 4.02
N PRO A 134 -0.07 6.77 4.41
CA PRO A 134 0.37 8.03 3.85
C PRO A 134 1.89 8.21 3.99
N PHE A 135 2.53 8.76 2.98
CA PHE A 135 3.97 8.94 2.91
C PHE A 135 4.33 10.29 2.29
N ILE A 136 5.59 10.68 2.35
CA ILE A 136 6.07 11.89 1.68
C ILE A 136 6.25 11.59 0.19
N LEU A 137 5.39 12.18 -0.67
CA LEU A 137 5.41 11.93 -2.11
C LEU A 137 6.67 12.50 -2.78
N THR A 138 7.11 13.70 -2.37
CA THR A 138 8.33 14.33 -2.91
C THR A 138 9.55 13.44 -2.65
N GLY A 139 10.23 13.08 -3.72
CA GLY A 139 11.42 12.23 -3.62
C GLY A 139 11.15 10.74 -3.44
N SER A 140 9.89 10.29 -3.40
CA SER A 140 9.53 8.88 -3.23
C SER A 140 9.71 8.03 -4.50
N GLY A 141 9.80 8.66 -5.68
CA GLY A 141 9.81 7.98 -6.97
C GLY A 141 8.43 7.76 -7.59
N PHE A 142 7.37 8.23 -6.95
CA PHE A 142 6.03 8.20 -7.51
C PHE A 142 5.69 9.54 -8.15
N ASP A 143 5.03 9.50 -9.31
CA ASP A 143 4.49 10.67 -9.99
C ASP A 143 3.22 11.17 -9.30
N ALA A 144 2.41 10.25 -8.76
CA ALA A 144 1.22 10.56 -7.98
C ALA A 144 0.87 9.43 -7.00
N ALA A 145 -0.06 9.73 -6.10
CA ALA A 145 -0.67 8.72 -5.23
C ALA A 145 -2.19 8.87 -5.25
N VAL A 146 -2.92 7.75 -5.20
CA VAL A 146 -4.34 7.75 -4.88
C VAL A 146 -4.48 7.31 -3.42
N HIS A 147 -4.94 8.21 -2.57
CA HIS A 147 -5.00 7.92 -1.13
C HIS A 147 -6.09 8.77 -0.45
N PHE A 148 -6.37 8.50 0.82
CA PHE A 148 -7.22 9.38 1.60
C PHE A 148 -6.50 10.67 2.01
N GLU A 149 -7.27 11.76 2.23
CA GLU A 149 -6.74 13.03 2.75
C GLU A 149 -5.98 12.83 4.05
N HIS A 150 -4.76 13.38 4.11
CA HIS A 150 -3.88 13.23 5.27
C HIS A 150 -2.90 14.43 5.36
N PRO A 151 -2.48 14.87 6.57
CA PRO A 151 -1.49 15.92 6.72
C PRO A 151 -0.15 15.70 6.03
N ALA A 152 0.24 14.44 5.78
CA ALA A 152 1.45 14.11 5.01
C ALA A 152 1.41 14.66 3.57
N TRP A 153 0.26 15.03 3.05
CA TRP A 153 0.07 15.62 1.72
C TRP A 153 0.13 17.16 1.73
N ALA A 154 0.56 17.79 2.84
CA ALA A 154 0.74 19.24 2.90
C ALA A 154 1.70 19.71 1.79
N GLY A 155 1.30 20.75 1.04
CA GLY A 155 2.06 21.23 -0.11
C GLY A 155 1.90 20.44 -1.40
N MET A 156 0.98 19.47 -1.44
CA MET A 156 0.61 18.74 -2.66
C MET A 156 -0.70 19.28 -3.24
N ARG A 157 -0.93 19.00 -4.52
CA ARG A 157 -2.23 19.22 -5.16
C ARG A 157 -3.11 18.01 -4.93
N LEU A 158 -4.27 18.20 -4.28
CA LEU A 158 -5.26 17.17 -4.06
C LEU A 158 -6.43 17.37 -5.01
N ARG A 159 -6.84 16.29 -5.67
CA ARG A 159 -8.07 16.22 -6.45
C ARG A 159 -8.99 15.20 -5.83
N PHE A 160 -10.12 15.65 -5.36
CA PHE A 160 -11.15 14.79 -4.76
C PHE A 160 -11.66 13.76 -5.78
N LEU A 161 -11.80 12.51 -5.36
CA LEU A 161 -12.34 11.41 -6.15
C LEU A 161 -13.71 10.98 -5.62
N PHE A 162 -13.75 10.47 -4.40
CA PHE A 162 -14.99 10.01 -3.74
C PHE A 162 -14.85 9.98 -2.22
N GLU A 163 -16.00 9.88 -1.55
CA GLU A 163 -16.07 9.57 -0.13
C GLU A 163 -16.15 8.07 0.10
N GLU A 164 -15.25 7.55 0.91
CA GLU A 164 -15.29 6.16 1.36
C GLU A 164 -16.41 5.99 2.39
N ARG A 165 -17.41 5.18 2.05
CA ARG A 165 -18.52 4.83 2.95
C ARG A 165 -18.39 3.37 3.33
N LEU A 166 -18.24 3.09 4.63
CA LEU A 166 -18.22 1.73 5.12
C LEU A 166 -19.65 1.19 5.21
N VAL A 167 -19.84 -0.05 4.78
CA VAL A 167 -21.10 -0.78 4.88
C VAL A 167 -20.85 -2.17 5.48
N PRO A 168 -21.74 -2.68 6.37
CA PRO A 168 -21.68 -4.05 6.82
C PRO A 168 -22.12 -4.98 5.68
N VAL A 169 -21.29 -5.97 5.38
CA VAL A 169 -21.62 -6.97 4.35
C VAL A 169 -21.32 -8.38 4.85
N CYS A 170 -22.15 -9.32 4.41
CA CYS A 170 -21.95 -10.75 4.65
C CYS A 170 -22.30 -11.55 3.39
N HIS A 171 -21.91 -12.81 3.36
CA HIS A 171 -22.40 -13.72 2.32
C HIS A 171 -23.94 -13.81 2.38
N ALA A 172 -24.61 -13.68 1.23
CA ALA A 172 -26.08 -13.64 1.18
C ALA A 172 -26.72 -14.88 1.81
N GLY A 173 -26.08 -16.05 1.71
CA GLY A 173 -26.54 -17.29 2.31
C GLY A 173 -26.51 -17.36 3.84
N LEU A 174 -25.93 -16.36 4.53
CA LEU A 174 -25.96 -16.26 5.99
C LEU A 174 -27.23 -15.57 6.50
N LEU A 175 -27.96 -14.91 5.62
CA LEU A 175 -29.17 -14.19 6.00
C LEU A 175 -30.36 -15.13 6.10
N THR A 176 -31.06 -15.06 7.22
CA THR A 176 -32.37 -15.67 7.41
C THR A 176 -33.44 -14.58 7.29
N ALA A 177 -34.69 -14.94 7.08
CA ALA A 177 -35.80 -13.97 6.88
C ALA A 177 -36.22 -13.23 8.18
N GLU A 178 -35.51 -13.42 9.28
CA GLU A 178 -35.81 -12.85 10.58
C GLU A 178 -35.20 -11.45 10.75
N ASP A 179 -35.45 -10.82 11.89
CA ASP A 179 -35.00 -9.47 12.23
C ASP A 179 -33.50 -9.25 11.97
N LEU A 180 -33.21 -8.35 11.04
CA LEU A 180 -31.84 -8.05 10.59
C LEU A 180 -30.95 -7.50 11.70
N ALA A 181 -31.51 -6.77 12.68
CA ALA A 181 -30.74 -6.23 13.81
C ALA A 181 -30.25 -7.36 14.71
N SER A 182 -31.09 -8.32 15.01
CA SER A 182 -30.73 -9.51 15.79
C SER A 182 -29.68 -10.36 15.05
N GLN A 183 -29.79 -10.50 13.73
CA GLN A 183 -28.81 -11.22 12.92
C GLN A 183 -27.42 -10.57 12.95
N LEU A 184 -27.33 -9.24 12.95
CA LEU A 184 -26.05 -8.54 13.04
C LEU A 184 -25.32 -8.86 14.34
N ASN A 185 -26.06 -9.07 15.45
CA ASN A 185 -25.49 -9.49 16.72
C ASN A 185 -25.10 -10.99 16.76
N ALA A 186 -25.85 -11.84 16.05
CA ALA A 186 -25.61 -13.28 16.01
C ALA A 186 -24.43 -13.67 15.12
N LEU A 187 -24.12 -12.89 14.09
CA LEU A 187 -23.04 -13.20 13.17
C LEU A 187 -21.67 -12.76 13.69
N PRO A 188 -20.62 -13.58 13.48
CA PRO A 188 -19.25 -13.17 13.83
C PRO A 188 -18.84 -11.89 13.11
N ARG A 189 -18.23 -10.95 13.83
CA ARG A 189 -17.75 -9.70 13.24
C ARG A 189 -16.31 -9.85 12.72
N ILE A 190 -16.07 -9.24 11.59
CA ILE A 190 -14.78 -9.18 10.92
C ILE A 190 -14.28 -7.75 11.00
N HIS A 191 -13.11 -7.56 11.62
CA HIS A 191 -12.50 -6.26 11.85
C HIS A 191 -11.32 -6.02 10.95
N ARG A 192 -11.05 -4.74 10.71
CA ARG A 192 -9.76 -4.28 10.20
C ARG A 192 -8.87 -3.87 11.37
N ARG A 193 -7.64 -4.40 11.44
CA ARG A 193 -6.70 -4.16 12.55
C ARG A 193 -6.37 -2.68 12.75
N GLN A 194 -6.23 -1.94 11.65
CA GLN A 194 -5.92 -0.51 11.67
C GLN A 194 -7.11 0.38 12.06
N ASN A 195 -8.32 -0.17 12.21
CA ASN A 195 -9.51 0.57 12.61
C ASN A 195 -10.33 -0.25 13.63
N PRO A 196 -9.79 -0.46 14.83
CA PRO A 196 -10.38 -1.37 15.82
C PRO A 196 -11.77 -0.94 16.30
N ASP A 197 -12.06 0.36 16.29
CA ASP A 197 -13.31 0.94 16.81
C ASP A 197 -14.36 1.14 15.71
N ALA A 198 -14.12 0.65 14.49
CA ALA A 198 -15.02 0.89 13.36
C ALA A 198 -16.45 0.39 13.62
N TRP A 199 -16.59 -0.80 14.20
CA TRP A 199 -17.89 -1.37 14.53
C TRP A 199 -18.62 -0.59 15.62
N GLN A 200 -17.92 -0.15 16.65
CA GLN A 200 -18.50 0.66 17.73
C GLN A 200 -19.02 1.99 17.15
N ARG A 201 -18.20 2.70 16.37
CA ARG A 201 -18.61 3.95 15.73
C ARG A 201 -19.79 3.75 14.77
N CYS A 202 -19.76 2.68 13.97
CA CYS A 202 -20.88 2.35 13.09
C CYS A 202 -22.19 2.16 13.89
N ALA A 203 -22.12 1.45 15.01
CA ALA A 203 -23.27 1.23 15.88
C ALA A 203 -23.81 2.54 16.46
N GLU A 204 -22.92 3.40 16.98
CA GLU A 204 -23.28 4.71 17.56
C GLU A 204 -23.90 5.64 16.52
N GLU A 205 -23.29 5.75 15.31
CA GLU A 205 -23.76 6.62 14.23
C GLU A 205 -25.11 6.17 13.66
N CYS A 206 -25.38 4.86 13.68
CA CYS A 206 -26.58 4.26 13.09
C CYS A 206 -27.69 3.95 14.09
N GLY A 207 -27.43 4.18 15.38
CA GLY A 207 -28.37 3.84 16.45
C GLY A 207 -28.63 2.33 16.57
N ILE A 208 -27.64 1.50 16.24
CA ILE A 208 -27.74 0.03 16.31
C ILE A 208 -27.12 -0.44 17.63
N ALA A 209 -27.86 -1.18 18.43
CA ALA A 209 -27.31 -1.85 19.61
C ALA A 209 -26.48 -3.07 19.19
N LEU A 210 -25.15 -3.01 19.40
CA LEU A 210 -24.26 -4.13 19.15
C LEU A 210 -23.72 -4.68 20.47
N ASP A 211 -23.87 -5.99 20.66
CA ASP A 211 -23.25 -6.72 21.76
C ASP A 211 -21.76 -6.90 21.46
N ASN A 212 -20.89 -6.52 22.43
CA ASN A 212 -19.45 -6.69 22.33
C ASN A 212 -18.85 -6.23 20.97
N PRO A 213 -18.99 -4.96 20.56
CA PRO A 213 -18.59 -4.48 19.23
C PRO A 213 -17.10 -4.68 18.91
N ALA A 214 -16.24 -4.90 19.91
CA ALA A 214 -14.81 -5.14 19.74
C ALA A 214 -14.45 -6.63 19.50
N GLN A 215 -15.42 -7.55 19.66
CA GLN A 215 -15.18 -8.99 19.50
C GLN A 215 -15.19 -9.39 18.03
N GLY A 216 -14.27 -10.26 17.61
CA GLY A 216 -14.21 -10.84 16.26
C GLY A 216 -12.78 -10.99 15.74
N VAL A 217 -12.67 -11.58 14.57
CA VAL A 217 -11.40 -11.76 13.86
C VAL A 217 -10.87 -10.44 13.30
N ARG A 218 -9.56 -10.31 13.18
CA ARG A 218 -8.92 -9.06 12.70
C ARG A 218 -8.00 -9.34 11.54
N TYR A 219 -8.20 -8.59 10.46
CA TYR A 219 -7.36 -8.62 9.26
C TYR A 219 -6.69 -7.26 9.01
N ASP A 220 -5.56 -7.25 8.33
CA ASP A 220 -4.82 -6.02 8.04
C ASP A 220 -5.40 -5.25 6.85
N LEU A 221 -6.01 -5.94 5.88
CA LEU A 221 -6.51 -5.34 4.64
C LEU A 221 -8.03 -5.53 4.50
N HIS A 222 -8.69 -4.56 3.86
CA HIS A 222 -10.10 -4.72 3.45
C HIS A 222 -10.27 -5.91 2.50
N GLU A 223 -9.28 -6.20 1.63
CA GLU A 223 -9.30 -7.37 0.75
C GLU A 223 -9.48 -8.67 1.53
N MET A 224 -8.75 -8.84 2.63
CA MET A 224 -8.85 -10.03 3.48
C MET A 224 -10.22 -10.10 4.19
N ALA A 225 -10.72 -8.96 4.66
CA ALA A 225 -12.05 -8.88 5.30
C ALA A 225 -13.17 -9.21 4.29
N ILE A 226 -13.07 -8.71 3.06
CA ILE A 226 -14.02 -9.01 1.98
C ILE A 226 -13.97 -10.50 1.61
N ALA A 227 -12.76 -11.07 1.48
CA ALA A 227 -12.60 -12.49 1.20
C ALA A 227 -13.21 -13.37 2.30
N ALA A 228 -13.04 -12.99 3.58
CA ALA A 228 -13.66 -13.69 4.71
C ALA A 228 -15.19 -13.59 4.70
N ALA A 229 -15.75 -12.41 4.36
CA ALA A 229 -17.19 -12.24 4.21
C ALA A 229 -17.76 -13.10 3.05
N LEU A 230 -17.08 -13.10 1.89
CA LEU A 230 -17.43 -13.95 0.75
C LEU A 230 -17.37 -15.46 1.09
N ALA A 231 -16.46 -15.87 1.95
CA ALA A 231 -16.35 -17.24 2.45
C ALA A 231 -17.38 -17.59 3.55
N GLY A 232 -18.29 -16.68 3.88
CA GLY A 232 -19.35 -16.93 4.88
C GLY A 232 -18.83 -16.93 6.33
N GLN A 233 -17.68 -16.33 6.62
CA GLN A 233 -17.07 -16.32 7.98
C GLN A 233 -17.74 -15.30 8.92
N GLY A 234 -18.64 -14.45 8.43
CA GLY A 234 -19.36 -13.45 9.23
C GLY A 234 -19.64 -12.16 8.49
N VAL A 235 -19.81 -11.07 9.25
CA VAL A 235 -20.08 -9.72 8.73
C VAL A 235 -18.83 -8.86 8.78
N ALA A 236 -18.45 -8.29 7.62
CA ALA A 236 -17.34 -7.36 7.50
C ALA A 236 -17.85 -5.92 7.31
N LEU A 237 -17.20 -4.95 7.96
CA LEU A 237 -17.44 -3.53 7.71
C LEU A 237 -16.39 -3.03 6.70
N VAL A 238 -16.80 -2.79 5.45
CA VAL A 238 -15.92 -2.52 4.32
C VAL A 238 -16.43 -1.36 3.47
N PRO A 239 -15.54 -0.67 2.72
CA PRO A 239 -15.98 0.36 1.79
C PRO A 239 -16.90 -0.20 0.70
N HIS A 240 -18.05 0.46 0.52
CA HIS A 240 -19.07 0.07 -0.47
C HIS A 240 -18.46 -0.09 -1.87
N VAL A 241 -17.62 0.86 -2.26
CA VAL A 241 -16.99 0.91 -3.60
C VAL A 241 -16.14 -0.34 -3.94
N TYR A 242 -15.73 -1.12 -2.95
CA TYR A 242 -14.94 -2.34 -3.17
C TYR A 242 -15.80 -3.60 -3.33
N VAL A 243 -17.08 -3.50 -3.04
CA VAL A 243 -18.01 -4.65 -3.01
C VAL A 243 -19.22 -4.48 -3.92
N GLU A 244 -19.32 -3.38 -4.68
CA GLU A 244 -20.44 -3.08 -5.59
C GLU A 244 -20.82 -4.28 -6.46
N LYS A 245 -19.85 -4.85 -7.17
CA LYS A 245 -20.10 -6.03 -8.04
C LYS A 245 -20.59 -7.26 -7.26
N ALA A 246 -20.12 -7.46 -6.04
CA ALA A 246 -20.54 -8.60 -5.22
C ALA A 246 -21.93 -8.39 -4.61
N LEU A 247 -22.32 -7.14 -4.40
CA LEU A 247 -23.70 -6.77 -4.03
C LEU A 247 -24.65 -6.89 -5.22
N GLU A 248 -24.26 -6.40 -6.40
CA GLU A 248 -25.04 -6.45 -7.63
C GLU A 248 -25.34 -7.90 -8.07
N ASN A 249 -24.34 -8.80 -7.98
CA ASN A 249 -24.53 -10.20 -8.35
C ASN A 249 -25.10 -11.08 -7.24
N GLY A 250 -25.42 -10.48 -6.07
CA GLY A 250 -26.05 -11.16 -4.94
C GLY A 250 -25.16 -12.12 -4.16
N THR A 251 -23.85 -12.15 -4.39
CA THR A 251 -22.91 -12.98 -3.62
C THR A 251 -22.75 -12.44 -2.19
N LEU A 252 -22.65 -11.12 -2.06
CA LEU A 252 -22.73 -10.42 -0.79
C LEU A 252 -24.08 -9.70 -0.66
N ALA A 253 -24.51 -9.53 0.58
CA ALA A 253 -25.65 -8.71 0.94
C ALA A 253 -25.24 -7.65 1.96
N ALA A 254 -25.88 -6.48 1.90
CA ALA A 254 -25.74 -5.37 2.83
C ALA A 254 -27.12 -5.00 3.37
N PRO A 255 -27.75 -5.84 4.21
CA PRO A 255 -29.14 -5.66 4.65
C PRO A 255 -29.32 -4.51 5.65
N TRP A 256 -28.22 -3.85 6.01
CA TRP A 256 -28.19 -2.71 6.94
C TRP A 256 -27.81 -1.40 6.22
N PRO A 257 -28.65 -0.89 5.31
CA PRO A 257 -28.29 0.22 4.42
C PRO A 257 -28.07 1.54 5.16
N GLN A 258 -28.54 1.65 6.41
CA GLN A 258 -28.38 2.83 7.26
C GLN A 258 -27.02 2.86 7.99
N ALA A 259 -26.30 1.74 8.02
CA ALA A 259 -25.00 1.65 8.63
C ALA A 259 -23.96 2.38 7.77
N ARG A 260 -23.84 3.69 7.98
CA ARG A 260 -22.88 4.57 7.32
C ARG A 260 -21.87 5.04 8.35
N SER A 261 -20.72 4.41 8.37
CA SER A 261 -19.62 4.84 9.22
C SER A 261 -18.73 5.86 8.53
N LEU A 262 -17.96 6.61 9.32
CA LEU A 262 -17.02 7.68 8.98
C LEU A 262 -16.45 7.59 7.57
N SER A 263 -16.71 8.62 6.79
CA SER A 263 -16.18 8.79 5.46
C SER A 263 -14.71 9.27 5.50
N LYS A 264 -13.84 8.58 4.75
CA LYS A 264 -12.56 9.12 4.34
C LYS A 264 -12.75 9.72 2.95
N ARG A 265 -12.17 10.89 2.72
CA ARG A 265 -12.14 11.49 1.39
C ARG A 265 -10.93 10.95 0.63
N PHE A 266 -11.17 10.21 -0.42
CA PHE A 266 -10.13 9.74 -1.34
C PHE A 266 -9.82 10.82 -2.36
N CYS A 267 -8.54 10.99 -2.65
CA CYS A 267 -8.06 11.97 -3.62
C CYS A 267 -6.87 11.43 -4.40
N LEU A 268 -6.70 11.96 -5.60
CA LEU A 268 -5.44 11.92 -6.32
C LEU A 268 -4.54 13.01 -5.72
N VAL A 269 -3.36 12.60 -5.28
CA VAL A 269 -2.32 13.44 -4.71
C VAL A 269 -1.18 13.55 -5.70
N ARG A 270 -0.79 14.77 -6.07
CA ARG A 270 0.30 15.02 -7.02
C ARG A 270 1.14 16.23 -6.60
N PRO A 271 2.40 16.32 -7.05
CA PRO A 271 3.22 17.52 -6.83
C PRO A 271 2.55 18.78 -7.37
N LEU A 272 2.86 19.95 -6.76
CA LEU A 272 2.44 21.25 -7.28
C LEU A 272 3.20 21.63 -8.57
N GLU A 273 4.48 21.29 -8.61
CA GLU A 273 5.36 21.57 -9.74
C GLU A 273 5.16 20.53 -10.85
N ASN A 274 5.21 20.96 -12.07
CA ASN A 274 5.11 20.10 -13.22
C ASN A 274 6.41 19.30 -13.40
N GLY A 275 6.28 17.98 -13.47
CA GLY A 275 7.39 17.05 -13.70
C GLY A 275 7.58 16.68 -15.17
N VAL A 276 8.53 15.81 -15.43
CA VAL A 276 8.83 15.30 -16.79
C VAL A 276 7.61 14.60 -17.41
N ASN A 277 6.80 13.92 -16.60
CA ASN A 277 5.63 13.15 -17.03
C ASN A 277 4.31 13.94 -16.96
N GLU A 278 4.35 15.29 -16.94
CA GLU A 278 3.18 16.13 -16.68
C GLU A 278 2.00 15.82 -17.61
N SER A 279 2.24 15.67 -18.91
CA SER A 279 1.16 15.40 -19.89
C SER A 279 0.51 14.03 -19.67
N ALA A 280 1.29 13.01 -19.33
CA ALA A 280 0.78 11.69 -19.00
C ALA A 280 -0.01 11.71 -17.68
N LEU A 281 0.49 12.44 -16.69
CA LEU A 281 -0.17 12.59 -15.39
C LEU A 281 -1.49 13.36 -15.51
N GLN A 282 -1.56 14.37 -16.37
CA GLN A 282 -2.81 15.07 -16.68
C GLN A 282 -3.84 14.15 -17.36
N ALA A 283 -3.41 13.32 -18.32
CA ALA A 283 -4.29 12.34 -18.96
C ALA A 283 -4.84 11.33 -17.94
N PHE A 284 -3.98 10.84 -17.04
CA PHE A 284 -4.41 9.96 -15.96
C PHE A 284 -5.37 10.64 -14.99
N GLU A 285 -5.08 11.87 -14.55
CA GLU A 285 -5.96 12.67 -13.68
C GLU A 285 -7.34 12.86 -14.31
N GLN A 286 -7.42 13.29 -15.57
CA GLN A 286 -8.68 13.51 -16.27
C GLN A 286 -9.50 12.21 -16.40
N TRP A 287 -8.83 11.12 -16.75
CA TRP A 287 -9.47 9.83 -16.84
C TRP A 287 -9.98 9.36 -15.47
N LEU A 288 -9.17 9.49 -14.42
CA LEU A 288 -9.51 9.04 -13.07
C LEU A 288 -10.71 9.80 -12.48
N LEU A 289 -10.79 11.12 -12.74
CA LEU A 289 -11.90 11.98 -12.30
C LEU A 289 -13.21 11.70 -13.03
N ALA A 290 -13.16 11.03 -14.17
CA ALA A 290 -14.32 10.68 -14.97
C ALA A 290 -14.90 9.29 -14.63
N GLN A 291 -14.28 8.54 -13.68
CA GLN A 291 -14.74 7.22 -13.24
C GLN A 291 -15.76 7.33 -12.10
#